data_93f95eb220c541bfadb5ebb7792c2056
#
_entry.id   93f95eb220c541bfadb5ebb7792c2056
#
_cell.length_a   1.000
_cell.length_b   1.000
_cell.length_c   1.000
_cell.angle_alpha   90.00
_cell.angle_beta   90.00
_cell.angle_gamma   90.00
#
_symmetry.space_group_name_H-M   'P 1'
#
loop_
_entity.id
_entity.type
_entity.pdbx_description
1 polymer ?
#
loop_
_entity_poly.entity_id
_entity_poly.type
_entity_poly.pdbx_seq_one_letter_code
_entity_poly.pdbx_strand_id
1 'polypeptide(L)' 'MRQSNMKAAAIYSELVSIIERDSDAVYDILEVLISNLNDKQLDIMEDLIVNQYGD' A
#
# COMPACT_ATOMS: atom_id res chain seq x y z
N MET A 1 -10.63 14.90 11.37
CA MET A 1 -10.39 14.42 11.29
C MET A 1 -10.30 13.40 10.85
N ARG A 2 -10.03 12.71 10.90
CA ARG A 2 -9.90 11.72 10.29
C ARG A 2 -9.89 10.57 11.05
N GLN A 3 -10.92 10.15 11.68
CA GLN A 3 -10.97 9.03 12.44
C GLN A 3 -10.87 7.84 11.64
N SER A 4 -11.22 7.84 10.41
CA SER A 4 -11.10 6.66 9.58
C SER A 4 -9.68 6.19 9.50
N ASN A 5 -8.75 7.03 9.86
CA ASN A 5 -7.35 6.67 9.79
C ASN A 5 -6.91 5.71 10.88
N MET A 6 -7.75 5.48 11.87
CA MET A 6 -7.39 4.53 12.89
C MET A 6 -7.26 3.13 12.33
N LYS A 7 -8.17 2.75 11.44
CA LYS A 7 -8.11 1.44 10.84
C LYS A 7 -6.93 1.34 9.89
N ALA A 8 -6.69 2.40 9.14
CA ALA A 8 -5.55 2.42 8.22
C ALA A 8 -4.24 2.29 8.97
N ALA A 9 -4.12 2.97 10.10
CA ALA A 9 -2.91 2.90 10.89
C ALA A 9 -2.69 1.50 11.46
N ALA A 10 -3.76 0.85 11.88
CA ALA A 10 -3.66 -0.49 12.42
C ALA A 10 -3.21 -1.47 11.34
N ILE A 11 -3.75 -1.33 10.14
CA ILE A 11 -3.37 -2.18 9.03
C ILE A 11 -1.92 -1.94 8.65
N TYR A 12 -1.51 -0.69 8.63
CA TYR A 12 -0.14 -0.34 8.30
C TYR A 12 0.84 -0.97 9.29
N SER A 13 0.54 -0.88 10.57
CA SER A 13 1.38 -1.49 11.59
C SER A 13 1.50 -2.99 11.40
N GLU A 14 0.38 -3.63 11.07
CA GLU A 14 0.39 -5.05 10.84
C GLU A 14 1.24 -5.42 9.65
N LEU A 15 1.12 -4.66 8.57
CA LEU A 15 1.90 -4.91 7.37
C LEU A 15 3.38 -4.74 7.64
N VAL A 16 3.75 -3.72 8.38
CA VAL A 16 5.14 -3.48 8.71
C VAL A 16 5.70 -4.66 9.52
N SER A 17 4.92 -5.18 10.46
CA SER A 17 5.36 -6.33 11.24
C SER A 17 5.59 -7.54 10.36
N ILE A 18 4.70 -7.78 9.40
CA ILE A 18 4.84 -8.91 8.50
C ILE A 18 6.08 -8.76 7.64
N ILE A 19 6.30 -7.58 7.10
CA ILE A 19 7.44 -7.33 6.23
C ILE A 19 8.74 -7.46 7.00
N GLU A 20 8.76 -7.07 8.26
CA GLU A 20 9.96 -7.18 9.05
C GLU A 20 10.32 -8.63 9.35
N ARG A 21 9.31 -9.50 9.43
CA ARG A 21 9.59 -10.91 9.64
C ARG A 21 9.92 -11.63 8.34
N ASP A 22 9.33 -11.17 7.24
CA ASP A 22 9.48 -11.84 5.95
C ASP A 22 9.41 -10.78 4.86
N SER A 23 10.53 -10.29 4.44
CA SER A 23 10.55 -9.21 3.46
C SER A 23 9.99 -9.63 2.11
N ASP A 24 9.98 -10.92 1.81
CA ASP A 24 9.41 -11.38 0.56
C ASP A 24 7.89 -11.22 0.55
N ALA A 25 7.29 -11.13 1.72
CA ALA A 25 5.84 -10.97 1.81
C ALA A 25 5.39 -9.66 1.17
N VAL A 26 6.29 -8.68 1.03
CA VAL A 26 5.91 -7.40 0.43
C VAL A 26 5.41 -7.58 -0.99
N TYR A 27 5.98 -8.53 -1.73
CA TYR A 27 5.56 -8.75 -3.11
C TYR A 27 4.16 -9.33 -3.18
N ASP A 28 3.87 -10.28 -2.30
CA ASP A 28 2.52 -10.85 -2.24
C ASP A 28 1.49 -9.81 -1.83
N ILE A 29 1.85 -8.99 -0.85
CA ILE A 29 0.95 -7.96 -0.37
C ILE A 29 0.66 -6.94 -1.47
N LEU A 30 1.69 -6.54 -2.18
CA LEU A 30 1.51 -5.59 -3.28
C LEU A 30 0.61 -6.15 -4.36
N GLU A 31 0.79 -7.41 -4.68
CA GLU A 31 -0.01 -8.03 -5.71
C GLU A 31 -1.50 -8.04 -5.31
N VAL A 32 -1.77 -8.41 -4.08
CA VAL A 32 -3.13 -8.44 -3.59
C VAL A 32 -3.74 -7.03 -3.56
N LEU A 33 -2.97 -6.07 -3.09
CA LEU A 33 -3.46 -4.70 -3.02
C LEU A 33 -3.77 -4.15 -4.39
N ILE A 34 -2.88 -4.34 -5.32
CA ILE A 34 -3.05 -3.82 -6.67
C ILE A 34 -4.23 -4.49 -7.35
N SER A 35 -4.42 -5.79 -7.13
CA SER A 35 -5.53 -6.49 -7.74
C SER A 35 -6.89 -6.02 -7.24
N ASN A 36 -6.91 -5.36 -6.09
CA ASN A 36 -8.16 -4.89 -5.52
C ASN A 36 -8.43 -3.41 -5.78
N LEU A 37 -7.56 -2.74 -6.49
CA LEU A 37 -7.78 -1.34 -6.81
C LEU A 37 -8.54 -1.22 -8.12
N ASN A 38 -9.39 -0.20 -8.21
CA ASN A 38 -10.07 0.07 -9.46
C ASN A 38 -9.18 0.94 -10.35
N ASP A 39 -9.62 1.20 -11.57
CA ASP A 39 -8.80 1.94 -12.54
C ASP A 39 -8.42 3.31 -12.06
N LYS A 40 -9.35 3.99 -11.40
CA LYS A 40 -9.07 5.32 -10.92
C LYS A 40 -8.01 5.30 -9.82
N GLN A 41 -8.10 4.33 -8.94
CA GLN A 41 -7.11 4.21 -7.88
C GLN A 41 -5.75 3.81 -8.43
N LEU A 42 -5.74 2.99 -9.46
CA LEU A 42 -4.47 2.62 -10.10
C LEU A 42 -3.82 3.82 -10.75
N ASP A 43 -4.62 4.70 -11.35
CA ASP A 43 -4.07 5.93 -11.94
C ASP A 43 -3.45 6.82 -10.88
N ILE A 44 -4.12 6.95 -9.74
CA ILE A 44 -3.59 7.77 -8.66
C ILE A 44 -2.29 7.19 -8.14
N MET A 45 -2.24 5.88 -8.01
CA MET A 45 -1.05 5.21 -7.53
C MET A 45 0.10 5.41 -8.52
N GLU A 46 -0.19 5.27 -9.80
CA GLU A 46 0.82 5.44 -10.82
C GLU A 46 1.39 6.85 -10.81
N ASP A 47 0.52 7.84 -10.70
CA ASP A 47 0.95 9.23 -10.63
C ASP A 47 1.86 9.46 -9.44
N LEU A 48 1.50 8.89 -8.30
CA LEU A 48 2.25 9.06 -7.10
C LEU A 48 3.64 8.46 -7.24
N ILE A 49 3.71 7.27 -7.81
CA ILE A 49 4.98 6.59 -8.01
C ILE A 49 5.86 7.38 -8.96
N VAL A 50 5.31 7.83 -10.06
CA VAL A 50 6.09 8.59 -11.05
C VAL A 50 6.58 9.89 -10.45
N ASN A 51 5.74 10.58 -9.68
CA ASN A 51 6.12 11.87 -9.14
C ASN A 51 7.14 11.76 -8.01
N GLN A 52 7.08 10.70 -7.23
CA GLN A 52 8.00 10.58 -6.10
C GLN A 52 9.23 9.77 -6.39
N TYR A 53 9.10 8.74 -7.20
CA TYR A 53 10.20 7.82 -7.42
C TYR A 53 10.63 7.72 -8.86
N GLY A 54 9.82 8.21 -9.77
CA GLY A 54 10.17 8.19 -11.18
C GLY A 54 11.14 9.27 -11.49
N ASP A 55 11.95 9.01 -12.45
CA ASP A 55 12.90 10.02 -12.84
C ASP A 55 12.44 10.91 -13.92
#